data_9fb5bb37bc5354534d7ccf43c9370bb6
#
_entry.id   9fb5bb37bc5354534d7ccf43c9370bb6
#
_cell.length_a   1.000
_cell.length_b   1.000
_cell.length_c   1.000
_cell.angle_alpha   90.00
_cell.angle_beta   90.00
_cell.angle_gamma   90.00
#
_symmetry.space_group_name_H-M   'P 1'
#
loop_
_entity.id
_entity.type
_entity.pdbx_description
1 polymer ?
#
loop_
_entity_poly.entity_id
_entity_poly.type
_entity_poly.pdbx_seq_one_letter_code
_entity_poly.pdbx_strand_id
1 'polypeptide(L)'
;MEASTPSTPKLFADTRTLQHLLASVIEGANTGGEGPIEIEEARLLAGGGYNWVWLVSCVTKNPFLSNSTEALPSSKFVLREPSEDALLPHQIENEVAFLTYIGKNHSSIPVPRIYAYETRSDTPFIAMEYIEGTSLSEVWMNYTESEKVEMAKDIAAIIVDLAEITFNGIGGLTLSHTLGPTVEGIKLFRGRDRFHSAECYDIGPYASTRAYIFAYYEKEIYYYSHASEDEVGGLFESTTKEAFIASLKFMRNVLTKSASTGLPEEPFVLNHGDCHGRNIMVRDQEIVAVLDWKFAGSYPLSEVLAGTGVDVVEMVDDEMVDEAWKWSDRIVALAEEQARARGWEEEKVGLLVGQGNRELQAARKEMLPEEYSEERSEGASDSGLEAVLIDYLDHGQANVVGDEEKMAW
;
A
#
# COMPACT_ATOMS: atom_id res chain seq x y z
N MET A 1 -12.89 22.35 -3.16
CA MET A 1 -12.73 21.67 -1.86
C MET A 1 -11.83 22.53 -0.97
N GLU A 2 -12.28 22.96 0.19
CA GLU A 2 -11.38 23.56 1.18
C GLU A 2 -10.43 22.45 1.64
N ALA A 3 -9.12 22.63 1.39
CA ALA A 3 -8.11 21.73 1.90
C ALA A 3 -8.29 21.60 3.42
N SER A 4 -8.65 20.42 3.89
CA SER A 4 -8.74 20.13 5.31
C SER A 4 -7.41 20.51 5.95
N THR A 5 -7.44 21.39 6.96
CA THR A 5 -6.24 21.72 7.73
C THR A 5 -5.60 20.42 8.21
N PRO A 6 -4.32 20.16 7.86
CA PRO A 6 -3.65 18.94 8.27
C PRO A 6 -3.71 18.84 9.82
N SER A 7 -3.99 17.65 10.34
CA SER A 7 -3.94 17.40 11.77
C SER A 7 -2.56 17.80 12.29
N THR A 8 -2.52 18.45 13.45
CA THR A 8 -1.24 18.88 14.02
C THR A 8 -0.59 17.67 14.69
N PRO A 9 0.73 17.42 14.47
CA PRO A 9 1.43 16.31 15.12
C PRO A 9 1.30 16.42 16.65
N LYS A 10 0.92 15.34 17.31
CA LYS A 10 0.63 15.33 18.76
C LYS A 10 1.89 15.13 19.61
N LEU A 11 2.85 14.36 19.09
CA LEU A 11 4.00 13.88 19.85
C LEU A 11 5.13 14.91 20.01
N PHE A 12 5.30 15.84 19.11
CA PHE A 12 6.54 16.62 18.99
C PHE A 12 6.40 18.12 19.18
N ALA A 13 5.39 18.55 19.91
CA ALA A 13 5.35 19.92 20.40
C ALA A 13 6.53 20.26 21.35
N ASP A 14 7.22 19.23 21.93
CA ASP A 14 8.32 19.44 22.87
C ASP A 14 9.36 18.32 22.81
N THR A 15 10.60 18.70 22.57
CA THR A 15 11.78 17.80 22.57
C THR A 15 11.94 16.99 23.87
N ARG A 16 11.45 17.47 25.02
CA ARG A 16 11.51 16.76 26.29
C ARG A 16 10.57 15.56 26.32
N THR A 17 9.37 15.70 25.74
CA THR A 17 8.41 14.60 25.63
C THR A 17 9.01 13.48 24.78
N LEU A 18 9.65 13.83 23.66
CA LEU A 18 10.36 12.89 22.81
C LEU A 18 11.52 12.18 23.56
N GLN A 19 12.32 12.92 24.34
CA GLN A 19 13.41 12.34 25.12
C GLN A 19 12.89 11.32 26.15
N HIS A 20 11.81 11.64 26.87
CA HIS A 20 11.20 10.72 27.83
C HIS A 20 10.65 9.45 27.17
N LEU A 21 9.97 9.62 26.03
CA LEU A 21 9.41 8.50 25.30
C LEU A 21 10.50 7.54 24.79
N LEU A 22 11.54 8.08 24.16
CA LEU A 22 12.66 7.29 23.66
C LEU A 22 13.46 6.64 24.80
N ALA A 23 13.63 7.34 25.94
CA ALA A 23 14.29 6.76 27.10
C ALA A 23 13.53 5.54 27.62
N SER A 24 12.19 5.61 27.75
CA SER A 24 11.36 4.50 28.23
C SER A 24 11.44 3.27 27.29
N VAL A 25 11.49 3.51 25.98
CA VAL A 25 11.58 2.44 24.97
C VAL A 25 12.96 1.77 24.99
N ILE A 26 14.04 2.55 25.14
CA ILE A 26 15.40 2.02 25.20
C ILE A 26 15.63 1.25 26.50
N GLU A 27 15.14 1.73 27.63
CA GLU A 27 15.15 1.01 28.89
C GLU A 27 14.42 -0.33 28.79
N GLY A 28 13.24 -0.35 28.14
CA GLY A 28 12.44 -1.56 27.89
C GLY A 28 13.10 -2.55 26.91
N ALA A 29 13.87 -2.06 25.97
CA ALA A 29 14.54 -2.89 24.94
C ALA A 29 15.84 -3.59 25.44
N ASN A 30 16.28 -3.35 26.67
CA ASN A 30 17.51 -3.96 27.26
C ASN A 30 18.77 -3.75 26.39
N THR A 31 18.88 -2.63 25.70
CA THR A 31 19.93 -2.36 24.70
C THR A 31 21.29 -2.04 25.29
N GLY A 32 21.47 -2.11 26.62
CA GLY A 32 22.76 -1.97 27.30
C GLY A 32 23.46 -0.62 27.07
N GLY A 33 22.78 0.38 26.55
CA GLY A 33 23.31 1.71 26.30
C GLY A 33 23.48 2.48 27.60
N GLU A 34 24.71 2.91 27.88
CA GLU A 34 25.01 3.71 29.05
C GLU A 34 24.63 5.18 28.83
N GLY A 35 23.58 5.64 29.49
CA GLY A 35 23.27 7.06 29.64
C GLY A 35 21.97 7.54 28.96
N PRO A 36 21.46 8.70 29.35
CA PRO A 36 20.26 9.28 28.74
C PRO A 36 20.52 9.68 27.29
N ILE A 37 19.52 9.44 26.43
CA ILE A 37 19.54 9.94 25.06
C ILE A 37 19.52 11.48 25.13
N GLU A 38 20.48 12.11 24.51
CA GLU A 38 20.50 13.55 24.35
C GLU A 38 20.15 13.89 22.90
N ILE A 39 18.93 14.42 22.68
CA ILE A 39 18.46 14.85 21.38
C ILE A 39 19.00 16.25 21.13
N GLU A 40 19.73 16.41 20.03
CA GLU A 40 20.20 17.69 19.55
C GLU A 40 19.08 18.44 18.81
N GLU A 41 18.41 17.74 17.91
CA GLU A 41 17.35 18.31 17.06
C GLU A 41 16.32 17.25 16.67
N ALA A 42 15.06 17.67 16.56
CA ALA A 42 14.01 16.93 15.91
C ALA A 42 13.34 17.84 14.87
N ARG A 43 13.49 17.50 13.59
CA ARG A 43 12.98 18.29 12.46
C ARG A 43 11.96 17.51 11.66
N LEU A 44 10.79 18.11 11.40
CA LEU A 44 9.80 17.53 10.50
C LEU A 44 10.36 17.46 9.08
N LEU A 45 10.39 16.25 8.52
CA LEU A 45 10.79 16.00 7.13
C LEU A 45 9.59 16.04 6.19
N ALA A 46 8.51 15.37 6.58
CA ALA A 46 7.31 15.26 5.76
C ALA A 46 6.07 15.05 6.62
N GLY A 47 4.93 15.50 6.11
CA GLY A 47 3.61 15.19 6.63
C GLY A 47 2.80 14.57 5.49
N GLY A 48 2.42 13.31 5.64
CA GLY A 48 1.58 12.58 4.69
C GLY A 48 0.18 12.33 5.23
N GLY A 49 -0.67 11.67 4.41
CA GLY A 49 -2.03 11.31 4.80
C GLY A 49 -2.12 10.40 6.03
N TYR A 50 -1.10 9.59 6.27
CA TYR A 50 -1.11 8.56 7.30
C TYR A 50 -0.03 8.71 8.37
N ASN A 51 1.03 9.47 8.11
CA ASN A 51 2.16 9.62 9.03
C ASN A 51 2.78 11.01 8.97
N TRP A 52 3.31 11.44 10.12
CA TRP A 52 4.29 12.52 10.25
C TRP A 52 5.67 11.88 10.34
N VAL A 53 6.64 12.41 9.59
CA VAL A 53 8.00 11.87 9.50
C VAL A 53 8.98 12.90 10.04
N TRP A 54 9.71 12.51 11.08
CA TRP A 54 10.68 13.36 11.76
C TRP A 54 12.10 12.84 11.59
N LEU A 55 13.03 13.71 11.29
CA LEU A 55 14.47 13.43 11.45
C LEU A 55 14.89 13.83 12.85
N VAL A 56 15.41 12.85 13.58
CA VAL A 56 15.95 13.04 14.93
C VAL A 56 17.47 12.92 14.88
N SER A 57 18.16 13.96 15.38
CA SER A 57 19.62 13.98 15.55
C SER A 57 19.97 13.89 17.03
N CYS A 58 20.94 13.04 17.37
CA CYS A 58 21.44 12.87 18.73
C CYS A 58 22.83 13.49 18.87
N VAL A 59 23.12 14.03 20.04
CA VAL A 59 24.46 14.60 20.38
C VAL A 59 25.53 13.51 20.34
N THR A 60 25.18 12.31 20.74
CA THR A 60 26.04 11.12 20.73
C THR A 60 25.60 10.15 19.63
N LYS A 61 26.32 9.03 19.49
CA LYS A 61 25.97 7.94 18.57
C LYS A 61 24.50 7.56 18.75
N ASN A 62 23.88 7.10 17.66
CA ASN A 62 22.50 6.59 17.70
C ASN A 62 22.32 5.61 18.85
N PRO A 63 21.44 5.89 19.80
CA PRO A 63 21.29 5.12 21.03
C PRO A 63 20.87 3.67 20.78
N PHE A 64 20.23 3.38 19.64
CA PHE A 64 19.82 2.04 19.25
C PHE A 64 20.93 1.18 18.64
N LEU A 65 22.09 1.77 18.31
CA LEU A 65 23.21 1.09 17.64
C LEU A 65 24.44 0.92 18.51
N SER A 66 24.35 1.19 19.81
CA SER A 66 25.51 1.19 20.74
C SER A 66 26.31 -0.12 20.78
N ASN A 67 25.71 -1.24 20.39
CA ASN A 67 26.30 -2.59 20.41
C ASN A 67 26.63 -3.17 19.03
N SER A 68 26.44 -2.44 17.93
CA SER A 68 26.78 -2.95 16.60
C SER A 68 28.25 -2.73 16.28
N THR A 69 28.95 -3.82 15.88
CA THR A 69 30.32 -3.78 15.36
C THR A 69 30.39 -3.31 13.90
N GLU A 70 29.25 -3.04 13.29
CA GLU A 70 29.13 -2.61 11.90
C GLU A 70 29.18 -1.10 11.75
N ALA A 71 29.70 -0.67 10.61
CA ALA A 71 30.05 0.67 10.14
C ALA A 71 29.39 1.87 10.82
N LEU A 72 30.15 2.94 10.97
CA LEU A 72 29.88 4.27 11.55
C LEU A 72 28.41 4.53 11.93
N PRO A 73 28.05 4.41 13.21
CA PRO A 73 26.66 4.64 13.63
C PRO A 73 26.30 6.09 13.33
N SER A 74 25.32 6.27 12.46
CA SER A 74 24.70 7.58 12.23
C SER A 74 24.21 8.12 13.57
N SER A 75 24.42 9.39 13.84
CA SER A 75 23.79 10.09 14.97
C SER A 75 22.32 10.41 14.70
N LYS A 76 21.80 10.00 13.53
CA LYS A 76 20.46 10.33 13.04
C LYS A 76 19.60 9.07 12.89
N PHE A 77 18.31 9.24 13.11
CA PHE A 77 17.29 8.24 12.79
C PHE A 77 15.98 8.93 12.38
N VAL A 78 15.09 8.18 11.76
CA VAL A 78 13.74 8.63 11.40
C VAL A 78 12.76 8.14 12.46
N LEU A 79 11.85 9.03 12.83
CA LEU A 79 10.73 8.68 13.65
C LEU A 79 9.44 8.98 12.89
N ARG A 80 8.57 7.98 12.78
CA ARG A 80 7.26 8.10 12.16
C ARG A 80 6.18 8.07 13.23
N GLU A 81 5.34 9.08 13.22
CA GLU A 81 4.15 9.24 14.06
C GLU A 81 2.92 9.07 13.18
N PRO A 82 2.01 8.13 13.48
CA PRO A 82 0.80 7.95 12.68
C PRO A 82 -0.13 9.16 12.82
N SER A 83 -0.80 9.51 11.73
CA SER A 83 -1.84 10.54 11.72
C SER A 83 -3.16 9.99 12.29
N GLU A 84 -4.17 10.87 12.43
CA GLU A 84 -5.48 10.50 12.95
C GLU A 84 -6.22 9.44 12.13
N ASP A 85 -5.91 9.32 10.83
CA ASP A 85 -6.55 8.36 9.93
C ASP A 85 -5.74 7.05 9.75
N ALA A 86 -4.69 6.83 10.53
CA ALA A 86 -3.94 5.60 10.50
C ALA A 86 -4.76 4.43 11.07
N LEU A 87 -4.69 3.27 10.43
CA LEU A 87 -5.42 2.06 10.82
C LEU A 87 -4.71 1.35 11.98
N LEU A 88 -4.77 1.94 13.16
CA LEU A 88 -4.08 1.44 14.36
C LEU A 88 -4.83 0.29 15.03
N PRO A 89 -4.10 -0.67 15.64
CA PRO A 89 -2.63 -0.81 15.67
C PRO A 89 -2.06 -1.49 14.40
N HIS A 90 -2.92 -2.02 13.53
CA HIS A 90 -2.55 -2.93 12.44
C HIS A 90 -1.56 -2.32 11.44
N GLN A 91 -1.68 -1.02 11.14
CA GLN A 91 -0.77 -0.34 10.20
C GLN A 91 0.68 -0.35 10.69
N ILE A 92 0.92 -0.05 11.99
CA ILE A 92 2.27 -0.09 12.57
C ILE A 92 2.77 -1.54 12.67
N GLU A 93 1.93 -2.44 13.20
CA GLU A 93 2.29 -3.86 13.33
C GLU A 93 2.68 -4.45 11.99
N ASN A 94 1.92 -4.15 10.93
CA ASN A 94 2.17 -4.60 9.57
C ASN A 94 3.50 -4.09 9.02
N GLU A 95 3.73 -2.78 9.08
CA GLU A 95 4.96 -2.16 8.57
C GLU A 95 6.21 -2.69 9.29
N VAL A 96 6.19 -2.73 10.62
CA VAL A 96 7.28 -3.29 11.42
C VAL A 96 7.53 -4.76 11.09
N ALA A 97 6.46 -5.55 10.94
CA ALA A 97 6.56 -6.96 10.63
C ALA A 97 7.21 -7.19 9.25
N PHE A 98 6.78 -6.48 8.20
CA PHE A 98 7.37 -6.62 6.87
C PHE A 98 8.81 -6.14 6.82
N LEU A 99 9.12 -4.97 7.37
CA LEU A 99 10.50 -4.45 7.41
C LEU A 99 11.45 -5.41 8.15
N THR A 100 11.04 -5.95 9.28
CA THR A 100 11.85 -6.92 10.03
C THR A 100 11.96 -8.27 9.33
N TYR A 101 10.88 -8.74 8.70
CA TYR A 101 10.86 -9.98 7.92
C TYR A 101 11.79 -9.92 6.72
N ILE A 102 11.67 -8.85 5.91
CA ILE A 102 12.48 -8.64 4.71
C ILE A 102 13.95 -8.44 5.09
N GLY A 103 14.24 -7.54 6.01
CA GLY A 103 15.61 -7.25 6.43
C GLY A 103 16.35 -8.46 7.00
N LYS A 104 15.61 -9.43 7.58
CA LYS A 104 16.18 -10.68 8.10
C LYS A 104 16.37 -11.77 7.04
N ASN A 105 15.43 -11.89 6.10
CA ASN A 105 15.33 -13.06 5.23
C ASN A 105 15.64 -12.77 3.75
N HIS A 106 15.60 -11.51 3.32
CA HIS A 106 15.69 -11.12 1.90
C HIS A 106 16.60 -9.90 1.72
N SER A 107 17.91 -10.09 1.96
CA SER A 107 18.90 -9.02 1.92
C SER A 107 19.12 -8.36 0.54
N SER A 108 18.59 -8.94 -0.52
CA SER A 108 18.56 -8.34 -1.87
C SER A 108 17.58 -7.16 -1.98
N ILE A 109 16.59 -7.10 -1.08
CA ILE A 109 15.60 -6.02 -1.05
C ILE A 109 16.04 -5.01 0.01
N PRO A 110 16.49 -3.81 -0.39
CA PRO A 110 17.00 -2.84 0.56
C PRO A 110 15.83 -2.18 1.31
N VAL A 111 15.81 -2.33 2.63
CA VAL A 111 14.79 -1.76 3.52
C VAL A 111 15.43 -1.11 4.74
N PRO A 112 14.83 -0.06 5.32
CA PRO A 112 15.34 0.53 6.56
C PRO A 112 15.26 -0.45 7.74
N ARG A 113 16.25 -0.43 8.60
CA ARG A 113 16.22 -1.20 9.86
C ARG A 113 15.26 -0.54 10.85
N ILE A 114 14.47 -1.37 11.54
CA ILE A 114 13.64 -0.93 12.66
C ILE A 114 14.49 -0.91 13.93
N TYR A 115 14.47 0.18 14.66
CA TYR A 115 15.16 0.35 15.93
C TYR A 115 14.22 0.13 17.12
N ALA A 116 13.04 0.73 17.07
CA ALA A 116 12.03 0.61 18.11
C ALA A 116 10.65 0.96 17.55
N TYR A 117 9.61 0.53 18.25
CA TYR A 117 8.22 0.86 17.89
C TYR A 117 7.31 0.76 19.11
N GLU A 118 6.19 1.47 19.04
CA GLU A 118 5.09 1.36 19.99
C GLU A 118 3.77 1.35 19.19
N THR A 119 2.90 0.39 19.46
CA THR A 119 1.68 0.19 18.66
C THR A 119 0.39 0.51 19.40
N ARG A 120 0.38 0.50 20.73
CA ARG A 120 -0.84 0.48 21.56
C ARG A 120 -0.93 1.56 22.62
N SER A 121 0.07 2.42 22.73
CA SER A 121 0.00 3.56 23.64
C SER A 121 -0.79 4.73 23.04
N ASP A 122 -1.03 5.77 23.82
CA ASP A 122 -1.59 7.04 23.32
C ASP A 122 -0.62 7.77 22.36
N THR A 123 0.61 7.26 22.26
CA THR A 123 1.70 7.82 21.46
C THR A 123 2.38 6.75 20.63
N PRO A 124 1.66 6.16 19.65
CA PRO A 124 2.23 5.13 18.78
C PRO A 124 3.31 5.73 17.85
N PHE A 125 4.37 4.97 17.55
CA PHE A 125 5.44 5.40 16.65
C PHE A 125 6.27 4.24 16.09
N ILE A 126 7.07 4.54 15.06
CA ILE A 126 8.16 3.68 14.58
C ILE A 126 9.45 4.51 14.53
N ALA A 127 10.51 4.05 15.19
CA ALA A 127 11.86 4.58 15.05
C ALA A 127 12.67 3.65 14.13
N MET A 128 13.25 4.21 13.08
CA MET A 128 13.91 3.43 12.03
C MET A 128 15.17 4.14 11.49
N GLU A 129 15.94 3.42 10.72
CA GLU A 129 17.15 3.91 10.07
C GLU A 129 16.87 5.13 9.19
N TYR A 130 17.72 6.15 9.34
CA TYR A 130 17.77 7.25 8.39
C TYR A 130 18.58 6.83 7.17
N ILE A 131 17.97 6.80 6.01
CA ILE A 131 18.62 6.48 4.74
C ILE A 131 19.09 7.77 4.09
N GLU A 132 20.41 7.90 3.93
CA GLU A 132 20.97 9.00 3.16
C GLU A 132 20.76 8.75 1.66
N GLY A 133 20.14 9.71 1.00
CA GLY A 133 19.80 9.62 -0.42
C GLY A 133 18.73 10.64 -0.79
N THR A 134 18.27 10.56 -2.02
CA THR A 134 17.18 11.38 -2.56
C THR A 134 16.10 10.45 -3.09
N SER A 135 14.83 10.86 -3.05
CA SER A 135 13.80 10.05 -3.66
C SER A 135 13.98 9.98 -5.18
N LEU A 136 13.67 8.83 -5.77
CA LEU A 136 13.83 8.64 -7.21
C LEU A 136 12.99 9.64 -8.01
N SER A 137 11.78 9.96 -7.56
CA SER A 137 10.91 10.93 -8.24
C SER A 137 11.52 12.33 -8.33
N GLU A 138 12.35 12.73 -7.37
CA GLU A 138 13.02 14.05 -7.40
C GLU A 138 14.18 14.11 -8.40
N VAL A 139 14.80 12.99 -8.72
CA VAL A 139 16.02 12.94 -9.57
C VAL A 139 15.79 12.34 -10.94
N TRP A 140 14.66 11.64 -11.15
CA TRP A 140 14.36 10.89 -12.36
C TRP A 140 14.51 11.70 -13.64
N MET A 141 13.98 12.93 -13.66
CA MET A 141 14.05 13.79 -14.85
C MET A 141 15.47 14.26 -15.19
N ASN A 142 16.40 14.14 -14.25
CA ASN A 142 17.82 14.48 -14.45
C ASN A 142 18.64 13.31 -15.02
N TYR A 143 18.09 12.09 -15.04
CA TYR A 143 18.76 10.91 -15.56
C TYR A 143 18.75 10.90 -17.09
N THR A 144 19.83 10.42 -17.67
CA THR A 144 19.88 10.08 -19.10
C THR A 144 19.01 8.87 -19.40
N GLU A 145 18.61 8.67 -20.66
CA GLU A 145 17.83 7.49 -21.05
C GLU A 145 18.52 6.16 -20.68
N SER A 146 19.85 6.10 -20.76
CA SER A 146 20.62 4.89 -20.36
C SER A 146 20.53 4.66 -18.85
N GLU A 147 20.65 5.69 -18.03
CA GLU A 147 20.52 5.60 -16.57
C GLU A 147 19.09 5.21 -16.16
N LYS A 148 18.09 5.77 -16.83
CA LYS A 148 16.69 5.39 -16.64
C LYS A 148 16.43 3.91 -16.96
N VAL A 149 17.03 3.39 -18.03
CA VAL A 149 16.92 1.95 -18.39
C VAL A 149 17.52 1.06 -17.31
N GLU A 150 18.71 1.38 -16.79
CA GLU A 150 19.33 0.58 -15.72
C GLU A 150 18.51 0.65 -14.43
N MET A 151 18.07 1.84 -14.02
CA MET A 151 17.20 2.03 -12.84
C MET A 151 15.87 1.26 -12.98
N ALA A 152 15.25 1.29 -14.16
CA ALA A 152 14.02 0.53 -14.43
C ALA A 152 14.24 -1.00 -14.34
N LYS A 153 15.43 -1.49 -14.72
CA LYS A 153 15.79 -2.91 -14.53
C LYS A 153 15.92 -3.27 -13.05
N ASP A 154 16.52 -2.39 -12.25
CA ASP A 154 16.67 -2.62 -10.81
C ASP A 154 15.31 -2.62 -10.11
N ILE A 155 14.41 -1.70 -10.47
CA ILE A 155 13.03 -1.68 -9.98
C ILE A 155 12.30 -2.98 -10.37
N ALA A 156 12.39 -3.39 -11.63
CA ALA A 156 11.79 -4.64 -12.12
C ALA A 156 12.34 -5.87 -11.38
N ALA A 157 13.64 -5.89 -11.07
CA ALA A 157 14.25 -6.97 -10.30
C ALA A 157 13.70 -7.05 -8.88
N ILE A 158 13.53 -5.90 -8.19
CA ILE A 158 12.92 -5.83 -6.86
C ILE A 158 11.47 -6.33 -6.90
N ILE A 159 10.68 -5.93 -7.90
CA ILE A 159 9.30 -6.40 -8.05
C ILE A 159 9.24 -7.93 -8.17
N VAL A 160 10.10 -8.52 -9.00
CA VAL A 160 10.16 -9.98 -9.17
C VAL A 160 10.69 -10.66 -7.89
N ASP A 161 11.66 -10.08 -7.18
CA ASP A 161 12.13 -10.58 -5.88
C ASP A 161 10.99 -10.61 -4.85
N LEU A 162 10.17 -9.57 -4.78
CA LEU A 162 8.99 -9.52 -3.91
C LEU A 162 7.96 -10.59 -4.30
N ALA A 163 7.71 -10.77 -5.59
CA ALA A 163 6.76 -11.76 -6.12
C ALA A 163 7.26 -13.23 -5.96
N GLU A 164 8.50 -13.46 -5.58
CA GLU A 164 9.03 -14.77 -5.20
C GLU A 164 8.79 -15.12 -3.72
N ILE A 165 8.43 -14.14 -2.88
CA ILE A 165 8.11 -14.33 -1.47
C ILE A 165 6.65 -14.73 -1.34
N THR A 166 6.40 -16.01 -1.03
CA THR A 166 5.06 -16.60 -1.03
C THR A 166 4.51 -16.81 0.38
N PHE A 167 3.17 -16.76 0.50
CA PHE A 167 2.41 -16.97 1.72
C PHE A 167 1.26 -17.96 1.49
N ASN A 168 0.65 -18.44 2.59
CA ASN A 168 -0.46 -19.40 2.53
C ASN A 168 -1.86 -18.75 2.48
N GLY A 169 -1.94 -17.45 2.26
CA GLY A 169 -3.20 -16.69 2.22
C GLY A 169 -2.94 -15.21 2.00
N ILE A 170 -4.01 -14.42 1.99
CA ILE A 170 -4.00 -12.98 1.71
C ILE A 170 -4.15 -12.23 3.03
N GLY A 171 -3.31 -11.22 3.26
CA GLY A 171 -3.38 -10.36 4.45
C GLY A 171 -2.09 -9.63 4.73
N GLY A 172 -2.11 -8.80 5.76
CA GLY A 172 -0.93 -8.18 6.34
C GLY A 172 -0.11 -9.18 7.19
N LEU A 173 0.95 -8.70 7.82
CA LEU A 173 1.71 -9.47 8.81
C LEU A 173 1.48 -8.94 10.22
N THR A 174 1.40 -9.86 11.16
CA THR A 174 1.51 -9.56 12.59
C THR A 174 2.98 -9.47 13.00
N LEU A 175 3.27 -8.93 14.18
CA LEU A 175 4.62 -8.87 14.74
C LEU A 175 5.29 -10.26 14.93
N SER A 176 4.50 -11.34 14.95
CA SER A 176 5.00 -12.71 14.95
C SER A 176 5.25 -13.29 13.55
N HIS A 177 5.18 -12.48 12.51
CA HIS A 177 5.31 -12.84 11.10
C HIS A 177 4.31 -13.91 10.64
N THR A 178 3.12 -13.93 11.23
CA THR A 178 1.95 -14.68 10.75
C THR A 178 1.01 -13.77 10.01
N LEU A 179 0.18 -14.31 9.11
CA LEU A 179 -0.84 -13.52 8.42
C LEU A 179 -1.82 -12.91 9.42
N GLY A 180 -2.13 -11.66 9.20
CA GLY A 180 -3.05 -10.84 9.98
C GLY A 180 -4.02 -10.07 9.09
N PRO A 181 -4.74 -9.10 9.65
CA PRO A 181 -5.64 -8.23 8.89
C PRO A 181 -4.93 -7.53 7.72
N THR A 182 -5.66 -7.25 6.65
CA THR A 182 -5.19 -6.37 5.59
C THR A 182 -5.10 -4.93 6.08
N VAL A 183 -4.13 -4.17 5.58
CA VAL A 183 -4.02 -2.72 5.81
C VAL A 183 -4.26 -2.01 4.48
N GLU A 184 -5.26 -1.13 4.46
CA GLU A 184 -5.74 -0.53 3.22
C GLU A 184 -5.00 0.74 2.86
N GLY A 185 -4.70 0.90 1.56
CA GLY A 185 -4.02 2.06 1.01
C GLY A 185 -4.93 3.22 0.62
N ILE A 186 -6.17 2.95 0.22
CA ILE A 186 -7.04 4.00 -0.34
C ILE A 186 -7.85 4.67 0.76
N LYS A 187 -7.61 5.98 0.93
CA LYS A 187 -8.35 6.84 1.82
C LYS A 187 -9.35 7.67 1.03
N LEU A 188 -10.59 7.21 0.95
CA LEU A 188 -11.64 7.89 0.21
C LEU A 188 -12.26 9.07 0.98
N PHE A 189 -12.33 8.97 2.31
CA PHE A 189 -12.86 10.02 3.17
C PHE A 189 -12.23 9.98 4.56
N ARG A 190 -12.27 11.10 5.27
CA ARG A 190 -11.72 11.23 6.62
C ARG A 190 -12.54 10.45 7.65
N GLY A 191 -11.86 9.81 8.61
CA GLY A 191 -12.51 9.05 9.67
C GLY A 191 -12.95 7.64 9.27
N ARG A 192 -12.46 7.14 8.14
CA ARG A 192 -12.69 5.77 7.65
C ARG A 192 -12.09 4.71 8.57
N ASP A 193 -11.03 5.05 9.29
CA ASP A 193 -10.35 4.20 10.27
C ASP A 193 -11.30 3.62 11.32
N ARG A 194 -12.34 4.37 11.74
CA ARG A 194 -13.36 3.91 12.69
C ARG A 194 -14.15 2.67 12.23
N PHE A 195 -14.16 2.40 10.94
CA PHE A 195 -14.83 1.24 10.35
C PHE A 195 -13.90 0.04 10.14
N HIS A 196 -12.59 0.22 10.30
CA HIS A 196 -11.62 -0.86 10.09
C HIS A 196 -11.54 -1.79 11.31
N SER A 197 -12.54 -2.63 11.46
CA SER A 197 -12.58 -3.65 12.51
C SER A 197 -13.34 -4.90 12.08
N ALA A 198 -13.00 -6.04 12.70
CA ALA A 198 -13.68 -7.31 12.47
C ALA A 198 -15.17 -7.31 12.91
N GLU A 199 -15.60 -6.29 13.65
CA GLU A 199 -17.00 -6.10 14.03
C GLU A 199 -17.81 -5.48 12.89
N CYS A 200 -17.14 -4.75 11.99
CA CYS A 200 -17.77 -4.07 10.87
C CYS A 200 -17.86 -4.98 9.63
N TYR A 201 -16.79 -5.66 9.30
CA TYR A 201 -16.66 -6.57 8.16
C TYR A 201 -15.45 -7.50 8.35
N ASP A 202 -15.32 -8.51 7.49
CA ASP A 202 -14.15 -9.40 7.50
C ASP A 202 -12.89 -8.63 7.03
N ILE A 203 -11.94 -8.42 7.93
CA ILE A 203 -10.67 -7.72 7.67
C ILE A 203 -9.52 -8.68 7.31
N GLY A 204 -9.80 -9.98 7.15
CA GLY A 204 -8.81 -11.02 6.86
C GLY A 204 -8.14 -11.61 8.13
N PRO A 205 -7.15 -12.49 7.94
CA PRO A 205 -6.58 -12.93 6.66
C PRO A 205 -7.51 -13.85 5.85
N TYR A 206 -7.38 -13.85 4.52
CA TYR A 206 -8.24 -14.61 3.64
C TYR A 206 -7.53 -15.83 3.05
N ALA A 207 -8.25 -16.96 2.96
CA ALA A 207 -7.70 -18.20 2.43
C ALA A 207 -7.74 -18.30 0.89
N SER A 208 -8.41 -17.38 0.20
CA SER A 208 -8.57 -17.41 -1.25
C SER A 208 -8.83 -16.02 -1.81
N THR A 209 -8.45 -15.79 -3.08
CA THR A 209 -8.77 -14.57 -3.84
C THR A 209 -10.27 -14.27 -3.83
N ARG A 210 -11.14 -15.29 -3.93
CA ARG A 210 -12.58 -15.11 -3.87
C ARG A 210 -13.06 -14.55 -2.53
N ALA A 211 -12.55 -15.10 -1.41
CA ALA A 211 -12.92 -14.60 -0.08
C ALA A 211 -12.46 -13.14 0.11
N TYR A 212 -11.28 -12.82 -0.38
CA TYR A 212 -10.72 -11.47 -0.36
C TYR A 212 -11.57 -10.47 -1.15
N ILE A 213 -11.93 -10.79 -2.41
CA ILE A 213 -12.76 -9.91 -3.24
C ILE A 213 -14.15 -9.73 -2.60
N PHE A 214 -14.73 -10.82 -2.08
CA PHE A 214 -16.02 -10.76 -1.40
C PHE A 214 -15.98 -9.82 -0.20
N ALA A 215 -14.98 -9.97 0.67
CA ALA A 215 -14.79 -9.11 1.83
C ALA A 215 -14.55 -7.65 1.43
N TYR A 216 -13.91 -7.42 0.29
CA TYR A 216 -13.69 -6.08 -0.24
C TYR A 216 -15.01 -5.40 -0.62
N TYR A 217 -15.94 -6.10 -1.29
CA TYR A 217 -17.29 -5.58 -1.54
C TYR A 217 -18.06 -5.32 -0.25
N GLU A 218 -18.02 -6.24 0.72
CA GLU A 218 -18.69 -6.06 2.02
C GLU A 218 -18.16 -4.80 2.74
N LYS A 219 -16.87 -4.57 2.69
CA LYS A 219 -16.21 -3.39 3.24
C LYS A 219 -16.72 -2.10 2.63
N GLU A 220 -16.70 -1.99 1.29
CA GLU A 220 -17.15 -0.78 0.60
C GLU A 220 -18.65 -0.53 0.83
N ILE A 221 -19.48 -1.58 0.77
CA ILE A 221 -20.89 -1.50 1.09
C ILE A 221 -21.09 -0.99 2.52
N TYR A 222 -20.30 -1.48 3.49
CA TYR A 222 -20.38 -1.07 4.88
C TYR A 222 -20.00 0.41 5.03
N TYR A 223 -18.88 0.83 4.45
CA TYR A 223 -18.41 2.21 4.53
C TYR A 223 -19.45 3.19 4.00
N TYR A 224 -19.87 3.02 2.76
CA TYR A 224 -20.84 3.94 2.15
C TYR A 224 -22.22 3.89 2.81
N SER A 225 -22.61 2.76 3.38
CA SER A 225 -23.87 2.67 4.12
C SER A 225 -23.86 3.40 5.47
N HIS A 226 -22.70 3.58 6.09
CA HIS A 226 -22.56 4.16 7.44
C HIS A 226 -21.92 5.56 7.44
N ALA A 227 -21.22 5.93 6.39
CA ALA A 227 -20.69 7.28 6.24
C ALA A 227 -21.83 8.29 6.03
N SER A 228 -21.71 9.47 6.65
CA SER A 228 -22.66 10.56 6.48
C SER A 228 -22.56 11.18 5.08
N GLU A 229 -23.60 11.88 4.63
CA GLU A 229 -23.58 12.63 3.37
C GLU A 229 -22.47 13.68 3.32
N ASP A 230 -22.16 14.34 4.44
CA ASP A 230 -21.10 15.34 4.53
C ASP A 230 -19.70 14.72 4.34
N GLU A 231 -19.53 13.43 4.70
CA GLU A 231 -18.27 12.72 4.54
C GLU A 231 -18.03 12.23 3.11
N VAL A 232 -19.09 11.89 2.39
CA VAL A 232 -19.00 11.24 1.08
C VAL A 232 -19.66 12.02 -0.07
N GLY A 233 -20.34 13.12 0.22
CA GLY A 233 -21.16 13.86 -0.78
C GLY A 233 -20.37 14.34 -1.99
N GLY A 234 -19.08 14.67 -1.83
CA GLY A 234 -18.20 15.04 -2.93
C GLY A 234 -17.73 13.88 -3.82
N LEU A 235 -18.04 12.63 -3.45
CA LEU A 235 -17.63 11.43 -4.22
C LEU A 235 -18.71 10.96 -5.22
N PHE A 236 -19.88 11.59 -5.24
CA PHE A 236 -21.04 11.13 -6.01
C PHE A 236 -21.60 12.24 -6.94
N GLU A 237 -20.73 12.89 -7.72
CA GLU A 237 -21.15 13.95 -8.64
C GLU A 237 -21.98 13.42 -9.81
N SER A 238 -21.66 12.24 -10.34
CA SER A 238 -22.32 11.62 -11.49
C SER A 238 -23.36 10.55 -11.14
N THR A 239 -23.41 10.10 -9.88
CA THR A 239 -24.33 9.06 -9.41
C THR A 239 -24.88 9.42 -8.03
N THR A 240 -25.72 8.56 -7.44
CA THR A 240 -26.11 8.69 -6.05
C THR A 240 -25.43 7.63 -5.19
N LYS A 241 -25.23 7.93 -3.92
CA LYS A 241 -24.69 6.98 -2.92
C LYS A 241 -25.48 5.66 -2.92
N GLU A 242 -26.82 5.73 -2.98
CA GLU A 242 -27.71 4.58 -3.01
C GLU A 242 -27.53 3.74 -4.28
N ALA A 243 -27.39 4.38 -5.45
CA ALA A 243 -27.16 3.69 -6.73
C ALA A 243 -25.81 2.99 -6.72
N PHE A 244 -24.77 3.66 -6.21
CA PHE A 244 -23.43 3.07 -6.06
C PHE A 244 -23.42 1.86 -5.11
N ILE A 245 -24.06 1.96 -3.94
CA ILE A 245 -24.22 0.83 -3.01
C ILE A 245 -25.00 -0.31 -3.66
N ALA A 246 -26.02 -0.01 -4.46
CA ALA A 246 -26.80 -1.03 -5.18
C ALA A 246 -25.92 -1.76 -6.21
N SER A 247 -25.08 -1.04 -6.95
CA SER A 247 -24.09 -1.63 -7.87
C SER A 247 -23.12 -2.57 -7.15
N LEU A 248 -22.51 -2.12 -6.05
CA LEU A 248 -21.61 -2.96 -5.24
C LEU A 248 -22.31 -4.25 -4.74
N LYS A 249 -23.56 -4.14 -4.27
CA LYS A 249 -24.35 -5.30 -3.84
C LYS A 249 -24.64 -6.26 -5.01
N PHE A 250 -24.93 -5.71 -6.18
CA PHE A 250 -25.15 -6.49 -7.39
C PHE A 250 -23.89 -7.29 -7.77
N MET A 251 -22.72 -6.64 -7.87
CA MET A 251 -21.46 -7.27 -8.21
C MET A 251 -21.04 -8.34 -7.20
N ARG A 252 -21.17 -8.06 -5.90
CA ARG A 252 -20.99 -9.06 -4.85
C ARG A 252 -21.88 -10.29 -5.06
N ASN A 253 -23.15 -10.09 -5.42
CA ASN A 253 -24.08 -11.20 -5.66
C ASN A 253 -23.73 -12.01 -6.92
N VAL A 254 -23.23 -11.35 -7.98
CA VAL A 254 -22.69 -12.02 -9.16
C VAL A 254 -21.54 -12.93 -8.77
N LEU A 255 -20.58 -12.43 -8.02
CA LEU A 255 -19.44 -13.19 -7.52
C LEU A 255 -19.89 -14.40 -6.67
N THR A 256 -20.96 -14.26 -5.88
CA THR A 256 -21.49 -15.33 -5.04
C THR A 256 -22.18 -16.42 -5.86
N LYS A 257 -22.94 -16.05 -6.90
CA LYS A 257 -23.73 -16.99 -7.72
C LYS A 257 -22.87 -17.76 -8.72
N SER A 258 -21.78 -17.18 -9.18
CA SER A 258 -20.86 -17.82 -10.12
C SER A 258 -20.01 -18.87 -9.39
N ALA A 259 -20.48 -20.11 -9.32
CA ALA A 259 -19.73 -21.23 -8.75
C ALA A 259 -18.45 -21.56 -9.56
N SER A 260 -18.38 -21.09 -10.80
CA SER A 260 -17.29 -21.26 -11.76
C SER A 260 -16.74 -19.90 -12.19
N THR A 261 -16.53 -18.98 -11.25
CA THR A 261 -15.71 -17.83 -11.60
C THR A 261 -14.35 -18.40 -11.98
N GLY A 262 -13.90 -18.10 -13.17
CA GLY A 262 -12.59 -18.49 -13.66
C GLY A 262 -11.45 -17.70 -12.98
N LEU A 263 -11.60 -17.44 -11.66
CA LEU A 263 -10.50 -16.91 -10.88
C LEU A 263 -9.39 -17.95 -10.86
N PRO A 264 -8.19 -17.61 -11.35
CA PRO A 264 -7.08 -18.56 -11.40
C PRO A 264 -6.70 -18.99 -9.97
N GLU A 265 -6.28 -20.24 -9.82
CA GLU A 265 -5.49 -20.64 -8.67
C GLU A 265 -4.10 -20.04 -8.85
N GLU A 266 -3.76 -19.07 -8.03
CA GLU A 266 -2.52 -18.33 -8.12
C GLU A 266 -1.82 -18.25 -6.77
N PRO A 267 -0.48 -18.10 -6.74
CA PRO A 267 0.23 -17.91 -5.49
C PRO A 267 -0.11 -16.54 -4.88
N PHE A 268 -0.11 -16.49 -3.57
CA PHE A 268 -0.15 -15.25 -2.80
C PHE A 268 1.27 -14.83 -2.50
N VAL A 269 1.61 -13.63 -2.90
CA VAL A 269 2.98 -13.12 -2.89
C VAL A 269 3.08 -11.79 -2.17
N LEU A 270 4.29 -11.41 -1.78
CA LEU A 270 4.52 -10.10 -1.19
C LEU A 270 4.32 -9.01 -2.24
N ASN A 271 3.43 -8.08 -1.93
CA ASN A 271 3.24 -6.84 -2.67
C ASN A 271 3.50 -5.66 -1.73
N HIS A 272 4.23 -4.65 -2.20
CA HIS A 272 4.51 -3.44 -1.44
C HIS A 272 3.24 -2.60 -1.18
N GLY A 273 2.30 -2.61 -2.11
CA GLY A 273 1.01 -1.90 -2.01
C GLY A 273 1.07 -0.38 -2.27
N ASP A 274 2.27 0.23 -2.32
CA ASP A 274 2.47 1.66 -2.60
C ASP A 274 3.87 1.91 -3.21
N CYS A 275 4.25 1.12 -4.24
CA CYS A 275 5.57 1.24 -4.86
C CYS A 275 5.59 2.38 -5.89
N HIS A 276 6.10 3.54 -5.48
CA HIS A 276 6.26 4.73 -6.31
C HIS A 276 7.68 5.27 -6.20
N GLY A 277 8.10 6.09 -7.17
CA GLY A 277 9.41 6.71 -7.16
C GLY A 277 9.71 7.56 -5.92
N ARG A 278 8.69 8.14 -5.28
CA ARG A 278 8.83 8.85 -3.99
C ARG A 278 9.24 7.93 -2.83
N ASN A 279 8.92 6.63 -2.92
CA ASN A 279 9.23 5.63 -1.90
C ASN A 279 10.52 4.84 -2.21
N ILE A 280 11.19 5.14 -3.33
CA ILE A 280 12.47 4.53 -3.72
C ILE A 280 13.58 5.54 -3.46
N MET A 281 14.46 5.23 -2.51
CA MET A 281 15.62 6.06 -2.20
C MET A 281 16.81 5.65 -3.05
N VAL A 282 17.43 6.65 -3.67
CA VAL A 282 18.63 6.46 -4.52
C VAL A 282 19.80 7.29 -4.04
N ARG A 283 21.00 6.73 -4.22
CA ARG A 283 22.28 7.41 -3.98
C ARG A 283 23.30 6.90 -5.00
N ASP A 284 24.00 7.81 -5.67
CA ASP A 284 24.98 7.47 -6.70
C ASP A 284 24.40 6.53 -7.80
N GLN A 285 23.12 6.73 -8.16
CA GLN A 285 22.34 5.94 -9.13
C GLN A 285 22.07 4.48 -8.71
N GLU A 286 22.23 4.15 -7.44
CA GLU A 286 21.87 2.85 -6.87
C GLU A 286 20.64 2.99 -5.97
N ILE A 287 19.74 2.01 -5.98
CA ILE A 287 18.64 1.92 -5.04
C ILE A 287 19.19 1.53 -3.67
N VAL A 288 19.08 2.43 -2.69
CA VAL A 288 19.59 2.22 -1.32
C VAL A 288 18.52 1.87 -0.32
N ALA A 289 17.26 2.15 -0.61
CA ALA A 289 16.12 1.64 0.17
C ALA A 289 14.81 1.76 -0.59
N VAL A 290 13.87 0.87 -0.27
CA VAL A 290 12.44 1.02 -0.54
C VAL A 290 11.77 1.35 0.80
N LEU A 291 10.99 2.44 0.82
CA LEU A 291 10.36 3.01 2.01
C LEU A 291 8.84 2.78 1.98
N ASP A 292 8.20 3.03 3.12
CA ASP A 292 6.74 3.13 3.26
C ASP A 292 5.96 1.82 3.05
N TRP A 293 6.30 0.82 3.85
CA TRP A 293 5.75 -0.55 3.81
C TRP A 293 4.41 -0.72 4.54
N LYS A 294 3.76 0.37 4.95
CA LYS A 294 2.52 0.33 5.74
C LYS A 294 1.37 -0.44 5.06
N PHE A 295 1.31 -0.42 3.72
CA PHE A 295 0.29 -1.11 2.92
C PHE A 295 0.79 -2.42 2.29
N ALA A 296 1.99 -2.84 2.65
CA ALA A 296 2.50 -4.12 2.20
C ALA A 296 1.60 -5.26 2.68
N GLY A 297 1.50 -6.31 1.88
CA GLY A 297 0.68 -7.46 2.20
C GLY A 297 0.99 -8.65 1.31
N SER A 298 0.47 -9.78 1.72
CA SER A 298 0.37 -10.95 0.86
C SER A 298 -0.90 -10.81 0.03
N TYR A 299 -0.76 -10.75 -1.28
CA TYR A 299 -1.86 -10.58 -2.24
C TYR A 299 -1.73 -11.56 -3.39
N PRO A 300 -2.80 -11.78 -4.20
CA PRO A 300 -2.71 -12.56 -5.42
C PRO A 300 -1.59 -12.04 -6.34
N LEU A 301 -0.84 -12.94 -6.98
CA LEU A 301 0.24 -12.56 -7.89
C LEU A 301 -0.24 -11.60 -9.00
N SER A 302 -1.47 -11.80 -9.47
CA SER A 302 -2.09 -10.95 -10.48
C SER A 302 -2.38 -9.50 -10.04
N GLU A 303 -2.19 -9.20 -8.77
CA GLU A 303 -2.31 -7.84 -8.23
C GLU A 303 -0.98 -7.06 -8.17
N VAL A 304 0.15 -7.71 -8.42
CA VAL A 304 1.47 -7.08 -8.26
C VAL A 304 1.67 -5.92 -9.25
N LEU A 305 1.38 -6.16 -10.54
CA LEU A 305 1.48 -5.17 -11.62
C LEU A 305 0.15 -4.97 -12.35
N ALA A 306 -0.98 -5.39 -11.76
CA ALA A 306 -2.29 -5.31 -12.39
C ALA A 306 -2.74 -3.86 -12.58
N GLY A 307 -2.68 -3.43 -13.82
CA GLY A 307 -3.26 -2.16 -14.27
C GLY A 307 -2.41 -0.91 -14.00
N THR A 308 -1.36 -1.00 -13.20
CA THR A 308 -0.41 0.11 -13.02
C THR A 308 0.98 -0.46 -12.78
N GLY A 309 1.97 -0.04 -13.56
CA GLY A 309 3.37 -0.24 -13.25
C GLY A 309 3.78 0.63 -12.04
N VAL A 310 5.06 0.99 -12.00
CA VAL A 310 5.60 1.87 -10.97
C VAL A 310 5.67 3.30 -11.51
N ASP A 311 4.99 4.23 -10.87
CA ASP A 311 5.07 5.64 -11.17
C ASP A 311 6.41 6.19 -10.66
N VAL A 312 7.35 6.43 -11.58
CA VAL A 312 8.71 6.86 -11.24
C VAL A 312 8.82 8.35 -10.96
N VAL A 313 7.84 9.15 -11.39
CA VAL A 313 7.72 10.60 -11.15
C VAL A 313 6.34 10.95 -10.60
N GLU A 314 6.23 12.12 -9.97
CA GLU A 314 4.93 12.70 -9.59
C GLU A 314 4.29 13.34 -10.82
N MET A 315 3.03 13.01 -11.11
CA MET A 315 2.28 13.49 -12.29
C MET A 315 1.73 14.89 -12.03
N VAL A 316 2.58 15.93 -12.11
CA VAL A 316 2.18 17.33 -11.84
C VAL A 316 1.91 18.14 -13.09
N ASP A 317 2.34 17.67 -14.27
CA ASP A 317 2.10 18.25 -15.58
C ASP A 317 2.08 17.17 -16.68
N ASP A 318 1.71 17.57 -17.90
CA ASP A 318 1.55 16.65 -19.04
C ASP A 318 2.86 15.91 -19.40
N GLU A 319 4.04 16.59 -19.29
CA GLU A 319 5.34 15.97 -19.57
C GLU A 319 5.64 14.85 -18.56
N MET A 320 5.36 15.09 -17.28
CA MET A 320 5.57 14.10 -16.22
C MET A 320 4.56 12.96 -16.30
N VAL A 321 3.33 13.22 -16.74
CA VAL A 321 2.33 12.19 -17.02
C VAL A 321 2.82 11.26 -18.13
N ASP A 322 3.26 11.79 -19.28
CA ASP A 322 3.79 11.01 -20.40
C ASP A 322 5.02 10.21 -19.99
N GLU A 323 5.91 10.79 -19.20
CA GLU A 323 7.11 10.13 -18.70
C GLU A 323 6.75 8.99 -17.72
N ALA A 324 5.82 9.22 -16.80
CA ALA A 324 5.33 8.20 -15.86
C ALA A 324 4.76 6.99 -16.61
N TRP A 325 3.86 7.21 -17.57
CA TRP A 325 3.26 6.14 -18.38
C TRP A 325 4.28 5.36 -19.18
N LYS A 326 5.18 6.07 -19.88
CA LYS A 326 6.26 5.46 -20.67
C LYS A 326 7.10 4.49 -19.84
N TRP A 327 7.51 4.91 -18.65
CA TRP A 327 8.39 4.10 -17.82
C TRP A 327 7.65 3.05 -16.99
N SER A 328 6.41 3.31 -16.62
CA SER A 328 5.52 2.31 -16.04
C SER A 328 5.39 1.10 -16.96
N ASP A 329 5.04 1.31 -18.25
CA ASP A 329 4.97 0.25 -19.26
C ASP A 329 6.32 -0.45 -19.46
N ARG A 330 7.41 0.32 -19.45
CA ARG A 330 8.76 -0.25 -19.62
C ARG A 330 9.17 -1.12 -18.43
N ILE A 331 8.85 -0.73 -17.21
CA ILE A 331 9.12 -1.52 -15.99
C ILE A 331 8.31 -2.81 -16.02
N VAL A 332 7.04 -2.79 -16.44
CA VAL A 332 6.22 -4.00 -16.64
C VAL A 332 6.91 -4.95 -17.61
N ALA A 333 7.32 -4.47 -18.77
CA ALA A 333 8.02 -5.31 -19.76
C ALA A 333 9.34 -5.87 -19.23
N LEU A 334 10.11 -5.09 -18.49
CA LEU A 334 11.35 -5.53 -17.85
C LEU A 334 11.11 -6.56 -16.74
N ALA A 335 10.02 -6.44 -15.97
CA ALA A 335 9.64 -7.42 -14.96
C ALA A 335 9.26 -8.77 -15.62
N GLU A 336 8.56 -8.75 -16.77
CA GLU A 336 8.33 -9.95 -17.56
C GLU A 336 9.66 -10.59 -18.06
N GLU A 337 10.56 -9.78 -18.63
CA GLU A 337 11.89 -10.24 -19.08
C GLU A 337 12.67 -10.88 -17.92
N GLN A 338 12.67 -10.25 -16.75
CA GLN A 338 13.32 -10.76 -15.53
C GLN A 338 12.70 -12.07 -15.04
N ALA A 339 11.38 -12.17 -14.99
CA ALA A 339 10.67 -13.37 -14.57
C ALA A 339 10.97 -14.55 -15.50
N ARG A 340 10.96 -14.32 -16.83
CA ARG A 340 11.35 -15.32 -17.83
C ARG A 340 12.82 -15.74 -17.68
N ALA A 341 13.71 -14.78 -17.45
CA ALA A 341 15.14 -15.07 -17.25
C ALA A 341 15.38 -15.92 -15.98
N ARG A 342 14.51 -15.84 -14.96
CA ARG A 342 14.52 -16.68 -13.76
C ARG A 342 13.81 -18.03 -13.95
N GLY A 343 13.30 -18.31 -15.16
CA GLY A 343 12.67 -19.59 -15.50
C GLY A 343 11.21 -19.70 -15.06
N TRP A 344 10.49 -18.59 -14.92
CA TRP A 344 9.06 -18.64 -14.67
C TRP A 344 8.31 -19.14 -15.90
N GLU A 345 7.29 -19.95 -15.68
CA GLU A 345 6.35 -20.38 -16.72
C GLU A 345 5.53 -19.21 -17.23
N GLU A 346 5.16 -19.21 -18.51
CA GLU A 346 4.44 -18.09 -19.17
C GLU A 346 3.11 -17.76 -18.50
N GLU A 347 2.40 -18.75 -17.95
CA GLU A 347 1.18 -18.54 -17.20
C GLU A 347 1.45 -17.69 -15.95
N LYS A 348 2.51 -17.99 -15.20
CA LYS A 348 2.92 -17.23 -14.02
C LYS A 348 3.41 -15.83 -14.39
N VAL A 349 4.12 -15.67 -15.51
CA VAL A 349 4.51 -14.36 -16.04
C VAL A 349 3.28 -13.54 -16.40
N GLY A 350 2.30 -14.15 -17.07
CA GLY A 350 1.04 -13.49 -17.39
C GLY A 350 0.27 -13.02 -16.15
N LEU A 351 0.26 -13.82 -15.08
CA LEU A 351 -0.33 -13.40 -13.81
C LEU A 351 0.38 -12.18 -13.21
N LEU A 352 1.73 -12.16 -13.21
CA LEU A 352 2.50 -11.02 -12.66
C LEU A 352 2.07 -9.67 -13.24
N VAL A 353 1.74 -9.64 -14.53
CA VAL A 353 1.30 -8.42 -15.24
C VAL A 353 -0.23 -8.29 -15.31
N GLY A 354 -0.94 -9.05 -14.52
CA GLY A 354 -2.40 -8.98 -14.40
C GLY A 354 -3.19 -9.60 -15.56
N GLN A 355 -2.54 -10.33 -16.46
CA GLN A 355 -3.25 -11.06 -17.52
C GLN A 355 -4.04 -12.23 -16.91
N GLY A 356 -5.28 -12.38 -17.34
CA GLY A 356 -6.15 -13.49 -16.90
C GLY A 356 -6.97 -13.22 -15.66
N ASN A 357 -6.77 -12.08 -14.96
CA ASN A 357 -7.56 -11.72 -13.78
C ASN A 357 -8.48 -10.51 -14.03
N ARG A 358 -9.23 -10.55 -15.14
CA ARG A 358 -10.16 -9.48 -15.51
C ARG A 358 -11.23 -9.23 -14.45
N GLU A 359 -11.67 -10.30 -13.76
CA GLU A 359 -12.71 -10.21 -12.75
C GLU A 359 -12.22 -9.47 -11.49
N LEU A 360 -10.97 -9.70 -11.06
CA LEU A 360 -10.37 -8.97 -9.95
C LEU A 360 -10.13 -7.51 -10.31
N GLN A 361 -9.63 -7.24 -11.52
CA GLN A 361 -9.44 -5.89 -12.02
C GLN A 361 -10.77 -5.13 -12.15
N ALA A 362 -11.80 -5.79 -12.68
CA ALA A 362 -13.15 -5.23 -12.75
C ALA A 362 -13.69 -4.92 -11.35
N ALA A 363 -13.57 -5.87 -10.42
CA ALA A 363 -13.97 -5.65 -9.03
C ALA A 363 -13.30 -4.44 -8.40
N ARG A 364 -11.99 -4.27 -8.61
CA ARG A 364 -11.24 -3.10 -8.10
C ARG A 364 -11.67 -1.79 -8.76
N LYS A 365 -11.85 -1.77 -10.08
CA LYS A 365 -12.26 -0.58 -10.82
C LYS A 365 -13.64 -0.10 -10.38
N GLU A 366 -14.58 -1.01 -10.19
CA GLU A 366 -15.97 -0.69 -9.81
C GLU A 366 -16.15 -0.30 -8.35
N MET A 367 -15.15 -0.52 -7.50
CA MET A 367 -15.17 -0.12 -6.10
C MET A 367 -14.81 1.34 -5.88
N LEU A 368 -14.35 2.05 -6.91
CA LEU A 368 -14.04 3.47 -6.87
C LEU A 368 -15.19 4.27 -7.49
N PRO A 369 -15.64 5.38 -6.89
CA PRO A 369 -16.50 6.33 -7.55
C PRO A 369 -15.88 6.83 -8.86
N GLU A 370 -16.70 7.13 -9.87
CA GLU A 370 -16.27 7.46 -11.25
C GLU A 370 -15.19 8.55 -11.33
N GLU A 371 -15.21 9.56 -10.47
CA GLU A 371 -14.18 10.61 -10.42
C GLU A 371 -12.75 10.07 -10.22
N TYR A 372 -12.59 8.97 -9.49
CA TYR A 372 -11.28 8.31 -9.30
C TYR A 372 -10.90 7.37 -10.45
N SER A 373 -11.86 7.02 -11.32
CA SER A 373 -11.61 6.14 -12.46
C SER A 373 -11.23 6.92 -13.73
N GLU A 374 -11.66 8.18 -13.89
CA GLU A 374 -11.39 8.99 -15.09
C GLU A 374 -9.93 9.43 -15.19
N GLU A 375 -9.25 9.78 -14.11
CA GLU A 375 -7.82 10.10 -14.12
C GLU A 375 -6.92 8.93 -14.57
N ARG A 376 -7.43 7.69 -14.51
CA ARG A 376 -6.73 6.48 -14.97
C ARG A 376 -7.18 5.94 -16.32
N SER A 377 -8.30 6.39 -16.88
CA SER A 377 -8.92 5.77 -18.05
C SER A 377 -8.58 6.41 -19.40
N GLU A 378 -7.99 7.59 -19.44
CA GLU A 378 -7.65 8.25 -20.71
C GLU A 378 -6.50 7.57 -21.49
N GLY A 379 -5.77 6.63 -20.89
CA GLY A 379 -4.66 5.89 -21.52
C GLY A 379 -4.94 4.42 -21.90
N ALA A 380 -5.99 3.79 -21.40
CA ALA A 380 -6.29 2.39 -21.71
C ALA A 380 -7.40 2.29 -22.76
N SER A 381 -7.08 1.74 -23.94
CA SER A 381 -8.05 1.51 -25.04
C SER A 381 -9.20 0.61 -24.56
N ASP A 382 -10.31 1.25 -24.27
CA ASP A 382 -11.54 0.70 -23.76
C ASP A 382 -12.36 0.03 -24.88
N SER A 383 -12.20 -1.27 -25.11
CA SER A 383 -13.05 -1.96 -26.08
C SER A 383 -13.67 -3.28 -25.61
N GLY A 384 -13.43 -3.71 -24.38
CA GLY A 384 -13.87 -5.03 -23.92
C GLY A 384 -14.86 -5.04 -22.76
N LEU A 385 -14.80 -4.10 -21.83
CA LEU A 385 -15.60 -4.11 -20.60
C LEU A 385 -16.96 -3.42 -20.75
N GLU A 386 -17.04 -2.31 -21.49
CA GLU A 386 -18.33 -1.67 -21.81
C GLU A 386 -19.26 -2.61 -22.56
N ALA A 387 -18.73 -3.43 -23.49
CA ALA A 387 -19.56 -4.36 -24.23
C ALA A 387 -20.15 -5.47 -23.34
N VAL A 388 -19.43 -5.93 -22.31
CA VAL A 388 -19.91 -6.95 -21.37
C VAL A 388 -20.91 -6.35 -20.38
N LEU A 389 -20.67 -5.12 -19.92
CA LEU A 389 -21.57 -4.43 -19.00
C LEU A 389 -22.87 -4.03 -19.67
N ILE A 390 -22.81 -3.51 -20.90
CA ILE A 390 -24.00 -3.13 -21.71
C ILE A 390 -24.81 -4.37 -22.06
N ASP A 391 -24.18 -5.46 -22.49
CA ASP A 391 -24.87 -6.73 -22.78
C ASP A 391 -25.54 -7.32 -21.52
N TYR A 392 -24.92 -7.17 -20.36
CA TYR A 392 -25.47 -7.63 -19.09
C TYR A 392 -26.57 -6.74 -18.53
N LEU A 393 -26.47 -5.41 -18.69
CA LEU A 393 -27.50 -4.45 -18.28
C LEU A 393 -28.73 -4.55 -19.18
N ASP A 394 -28.55 -4.74 -20.48
CA ASP A 394 -29.66 -4.87 -21.45
C ASP A 394 -30.36 -6.23 -21.36
N HIS A 395 -29.66 -7.30 -21.02
CA HIS A 395 -30.22 -8.66 -21.00
C HIS A 395 -30.44 -9.21 -19.59
N GLY A 396 -29.69 -8.72 -18.58
CA GLY A 396 -29.75 -9.20 -17.19
C GLY A 396 -30.91 -8.61 -16.39
N GLN A 397 -31.32 -7.36 -16.66
CA GLN A 397 -32.46 -6.74 -15.96
C GLN A 397 -33.81 -7.39 -16.31
N ALA A 398 -33.94 -7.96 -17.49
CA ALA A 398 -35.19 -8.62 -17.93
C ALA A 398 -35.51 -9.90 -17.14
N ASN A 399 -34.53 -10.54 -16.48
CA ASN A 399 -34.70 -11.80 -15.75
C ASN A 399 -34.77 -11.65 -14.22
N VAL A 400 -34.44 -10.48 -13.64
CA VAL A 400 -34.41 -10.29 -12.18
C VAL A 400 -35.75 -9.81 -11.63
N VAL A 401 -36.59 -9.16 -12.45
CA VAL A 401 -37.91 -8.66 -12.03
C VAL A 401 -38.94 -9.80 -11.84
N GLY A 402 -38.66 -11.00 -12.33
CA GLY A 402 -39.57 -12.16 -12.25
C GLY A 402 -39.47 -13.01 -10.96
N ASP A 403 -38.40 -12.89 -10.19
CA ASP A 403 -38.16 -13.80 -9.06
C ASP A 403 -38.39 -13.19 -7.66
N GLU A 404 -38.50 -11.86 -7.52
CA GLU A 404 -38.79 -11.24 -6.22
C GLU A 404 -40.22 -11.45 -5.70
N GLU A 405 -41.19 -11.76 -6.57
CA GLU A 405 -42.56 -12.05 -6.13
C GLU A 405 -42.79 -13.49 -5.59
N LYS A 406 -41.78 -14.36 -5.63
CA LYS A 406 -41.93 -15.76 -5.17
C LYS A 406 -41.27 -16.11 -3.83
N MET A 407 -40.66 -15.17 -3.13
CA MET A 407 -40.10 -15.42 -1.80
C MET A 407 -40.80 -14.64 -0.67
N ALA A 408 -42.09 -14.51 -0.73
CA ALA A 408 -42.92 -14.17 0.42
C ALA A 408 -43.70 -15.41 0.84
N TRP A 409 -43.02 -16.28 1.59
CA TRP A 409 -43.62 -17.22 2.58
C TRP A 409 -42.53 -17.72 3.52
#